data_343903f5d20ec24e09c3241bc8fac6b0
#
_entry.id   343903f5d20ec24e09c3241bc8fac6b0
#
_cell.length_a   1.000
_cell.length_b   1.000
_cell.length_c   1.000
_cell.angle_alpha   90.00
_cell.angle_beta   90.00
_cell.angle_gamma   90.00
#
_symmetry.space_group_name_H-M   'P 1'
#
loop_
_entity.id
_entity.type
_entity.pdbx_description
1 polymer ?
#
loop_
_entity_poly.entity_id
_entity_poly.type
_entity_poly.pdbx_seq_one_letter_code
_entity_poly.pdbx_strand_id
1 'polypeptide(L)'
;MTTSTAQKSFIKRHSDSISAFVAALLVTAGVVGVAYQIQQRYTLATFATLADRQAESLKANVENDLKFIGAGANFYHSIDSSYWSAFPVYAEQVINSSHSLIGLQWMQRVEREDLDAHIAKMRQTYPDYQIFTVPKDQPKTFGYILENNTPVYVATDIYPRTQANLSLLGFYFSRKRFDLIFDDISTHKRANVSDKVRLLQDGYDKSIPKSGLLVYHPVFDFENKNLLGVVTGVIRSTVYFEELITKTATELEMSVRVEDLGFDASDDPFLFQSENWDRISGKVISRTIQLPNRQWRIDFKLSDAVSAWERSILTGTTIAGLLIAFLISYIVNLQSREKERLAEMLDIKTVELKRMAELDPLTQLLNRRVFNDNLLNQINSGKPFSLVGFDIDHFKVINDKYGHLAGDEALLHVTKLVNANLNAGDRFYRAGGDEFCILSTVTDTEELDAYLEKLRGIVASSSFDYEEASIICTLSIGAVVHHDEDPENLYHKMDAQLYLSKENGRNTVSIGD
;
A
#
# COMPACT_ATOMS: atom_id res chain seq x y z
N MET A 1 0.93 28.28 32.93
CA MET A 1 0.78 26.87 33.34
C MET A 1 -0.53 26.19 32.93
N THR A 2 -1.52 26.93 32.45
CA THR A 2 -2.86 26.43 32.09
C THR A 2 -2.97 25.69 30.74
N THR A 3 -2.10 25.95 29.79
CA THR A 3 -2.11 25.30 28.47
C THR A 3 -1.58 23.86 28.47
N SER A 4 -0.63 23.53 29.34
CA SER A 4 -0.05 22.18 29.44
C SER A 4 -1.01 21.14 30.02
N THR A 5 -1.87 21.55 30.95
CA THR A 5 -2.85 20.64 31.61
C THR A 5 -4.03 20.34 30.69
N ALA A 6 -4.51 21.32 29.94
CA ALA A 6 -5.59 21.14 28.96
C ALA A 6 -5.14 20.23 27.79
N GLN A 7 -3.90 20.38 27.35
CA GLN A 7 -3.34 19.58 26.26
C GLN A 7 -3.11 18.10 26.69
N LYS A 8 -2.67 17.86 27.93
CA LYS A 8 -2.55 16.50 28.49
C LYS A 8 -3.91 15.82 28.66
N SER A 9 -4.93 16.56 29.08
CA SER A 9 -6.31 16.07 29.20
C SER A 9 -6.89 15.71 27.83
N PHE A 10 -6.67 16.57 26.81
CA PHE A 10 -7.12 16.32 25.45
C PHE A 10 -6.47 15.06 24.84
N ILE A 11 -5.15 14.91 25.00
CA ILE A 11 -4.42 13.73 24.48
C ILE A 11 -4.90 12.46 25.19
N LYS A 12 -5.11 12.47 26.50
CA LYS A 12 -5.60 11.31 27.24
C LYS A 12 -7.03 10.91 26.82
N ARG A 13 -7.87 11.89 26.53
CA ARG A 13 -9.27 11.68 26.10
C ARG A 13 -9.39 11.12 24.68
N HIS A 14 -8.40 11.36 23.82
CA HIS A 14 -8.43 10.92 22.43
C HIS A 14 -7.31 9.91 22.11
N SER A 15 -6.64 9.36 23.14
CA SER A 15 -5.51 8.43 22.95
C SER A 15 -5.88 7.23 22.09
N ASP A 16 -7.05 6.65 22.31
CA ASP A 16 -7.49 5.44 21.60
C ASP A 16 -7.77 5.71 20.12
N SER A 17 -8.43 6.85 19.82
CA SER A 17 -8.72 7.24 18.44
C SER A 17 -7.45 7.65 17.69
N ILE A 18 -6.50 8.33 18.35
CA ILE A 18 -5.19 8.68 17.78
C ILE A 18 -4.38 7.41 17.53
N SER A 19 -4.34 6.50 18.49
CA SER A 19 -3.63 5.21 18.33
C SER A 19 -4.20 4.38 17.20
N ALA A 20 -5.53 4.32 17.09
CA ALA A 20 -6.21 3.64 15.98
C ALA A 20 -5.89 4.30 14.63
N PHE A 21 -5.85 5.63 14.57
CA PHE A 21 -5.47 6.36 13.36
C PHE A 21 -4.03 6.06 12.93
N VAL A 22 -3.09 6.13 13.88
CA VAL A 22 -1.67 5.83 13.61
C VAL A 22 -1.49 4.38 13.16
N ALA A 23 -2.15 3.43 13.82
CA ALA A 23 -2.10 2.02 13.41
C ALA A 23 -2.62 1.82 11.99
N ALA A 24 -3.76 2.42 11.64
CA ALA A 24 -4.33 2.36 10.30
C ALA A 24 -3.42 3.02 9.25
N LEU A 25 -2.74 4.12 9.59
CA LEU A 25 -1.74 4.75 8.72
C LEU A 25 -0.54 3.85 8.46
N LEU A 26 -0.03 3.16 9.49
CA LEU A 26 1.08 2.22 9.34
C LEU A 26 0.69 1.05 8.43
N VAL A 27 -0.53 0.52 8.59
CA VAL A 27 -1.06 -0.51 7.70
C VAL A 27 -1.17 0.02 6.26
N THR A 28 -1.71 1.22 6.08
CA THR A 28 -1.81 1.86 4.75
C THR A 28 -0.43 2.01 4.10
N ALA A 29 0.56 2.52 4.86
CA ALA A 29 1.93 2.65 4.37
C ALA A 29 2.54 1.30 3.97
N GLY A 30 2.29 0.26 4.76
CA GLY A 30 2.69 -1.12 4.44
C GLY A 30 2.05 -1.63 3.15
N VAL A 31 0.74 -1.45 2.99
CA VAL A 31 0.00 -1.87 1.79
C VAL A 31 0.50 -1.13 0.54
N VAL A 32 0.67 0.19 0.61
CA VAL A 32 1.21 1.01 -0.50
C VAL A 32 2.63 0.59 -0.83
N GLY A 33 3.48 0.33 0.18
CA GLY A 33 4.84 -0.14 -0.01
C GLY A 33 4.90 -1.51 -0.69
N VAL A 34 4.06 -2.46 -0.29
CA VAL A 34 3.94 -3.78 -0.92
C VAL A 34 3.41 -3.66 -2.35
N ALA A 35 2.37 -2.85 -2.56
CA ALA A 35 1.82 -2.60 -3.90
C ALA A 35 2.88 -2.02 -4.84
N TYR A 36 3.67 -1.04 -4.38
CA TYR A 36 4.78 -0.48 -5.14
C TYR A 36 5.85 -1.52 -5.49
N GLN A 37 6.23 -2.38 -4.55
CA GLN A 37 7.21 -3.45 -4.81
C GLN A 37 6.69 -4.49 -5.80
N ILE A 38 5.42 -4.90 -5.68
CA ILE A 38 4.80 -5.83 -6.63
C ILE A 38 4.77 -5.22 -8.02
N GLN A 39 4.35 -3.96 -8.12
CA GLN A 39 4.30 -3.23 -9.38
C GLN A 39 5.68 -3.13 -10.03
N GLN A 40 6.71 -2.76 -9.28
CA GLN A 40 8.07 -2.71 -9.80
C GLN A 40 8.57 -4.07 -10.31
N ARG A 41 8.28 -5.15 -9.58
CA ARG A 41 8.64 -6.50 -10.03
C ARG A 41 7.91 -6.88 -11.32
N TYR A 42 6.63 -6.57 -11.39
CA TYR A 42 5.83 -6.84 -12.59
C TYR A 42 6.35 -6.07 -13.81
N THR A 43 6.59 -4.77 -13.66
CA THR A 43 7.13 -3.91 -14.72
C THR A 43 8.49 -4.43 -15.22
N LEU A 44 9.39 -4.83 -14.30
CA LEU A 44 10.69 -5.40 -14.67
C LEU A 44 10.56 -6.75 -15.37
N ALA A 45 9.67 -7.63 -14.94
CA ALA A 45 9.45 -8.92 -15.59
C ALA A 45 8.87 -8.75 -17.00
N THR A 46 7.90 -7.84 -17.16
CA THR A 46 7.31 -7.49 -18.45
C THR A 46 8.37 -6.89 -19.38
N PHE A 47 9.19 -5.97 -18.85
CA PHE A 47 10.30 -5.37 -19.57
C PHE A 47 11.33 -6.41 -20.04
N ALA A 48 11.72 -7.35 -19.17
CA ALA A 48 12.64 -8.43 -19.55
C ALA A 48 12.06 -9.30 -20.66
N THR A 49 10.79 -9.69 -20.54
CA THR A 49 10.10 -10.49 -21.57
C THR A 49 10.01 -9.76 -22.90
N LEU A 50 9.75 -8.45 -22.87
CA LEU A 50 9.71 -7.63 -24.07
C LEU A 50 11.09 -7.51 -24.72
N ALA A 51 12.14 -7.28 -23.92
CA ALA A 51 13.51 -7.24 -24.38
C ALA A 51 13.94 -8.58 -25.04
N ASP A 52 13.55 -9.72 -24.44
CA ASP A 52 13.80 -11.05 -25.01
C ASP A 52 13.11 -11.21 -26.37
N ARG A 53 11.83 -10.88 -26.44
CA ARG A 53 11.04 -10.97 -27.69
C ARG A 53 11.64 -10.10 -28.79
N GLN A 54 12.07 -8.89 -28.45
CA GLN A 54 12.63 -7.96 -29.44
C GLN A 54 14.00 -8.41 -29.93
N ALA A 55 14.85 -8.91 -29.04
CA ALA A 55 16.14 -9.46 -29.41
C ALA A 55 15.99 -10.69 -30.32
N GLU A 56 15.07 -11.59 -30.01
CA GLU A 56 14.79 -12.76 -30.84
C GLU A 56 14.17 -12.37 -32.19
N SER A 57 13.30 -11.35 -32.24
CA SER A 57 12.74 -10.82 -33.49
C SER A 57 13.83 -10.24 -34.39
N LEU A 58 14.73 -9.42 -33.84
CA LEU A 58 15.85 -8.88 -34.58
C LEU A 58 16.76 -9.99 -35.10
N LYS A 59 17.09 -10.97 -34.27
CA LYS A 59 17.88 -12.13 -34.65
C LYS A 59 17.23 -12.88 -35.81
N ALA A 60 15.94 -13.14 -35.73
CA ALA A 60 15.21 -13.84 -36.77
C ALA A 60 15.21 -13.06 -38.10
N ASN A 61 15.04 -11.73 -38.05
CA ASN A 61 15.09 -10.88 -39.22
C ASN A 61 16.47 -10.94 -39.90
N VAL A 62 17.54 -10.81 -39.11
CA VAL A 62 18.91 -10.90 -39.63
C VAL A 62 19.19 -12.30 -40.21
N GLU A 63 18.84 -13.36 -39.51
CA GLU A 63 19.00 -14.73 -40.01
C GLU A 63 18.23 -14.98 -41.32
N ASN A 64 17.03 -14.41 -41.45
CA ASN A 64 16.27 -14.51 -42.69
C ASN A 64 16.96 -13.80 -43.85
N ASP A 65 17.49 -12.59 -43.61
CA ASP A 65 18.23 -11.88 -44.65
C ASP A 65 19.52 -12.63 -45.05
N LEU A 66 20.22 -13.21 -44.07
CA LEU A 66 21.36 -14.09 -44.36
C LEU A 66 20.98 -15.26 -45.28
N LYS A 67 19.82 -15.89 -45.02
CA LYS A 67 19.29 -16.96 -45.88
C LYS A 67 18.92 -16.48 -47.27
N PHE A 68 18.27 -15.31 -47.40
CA PHE A 68 17.93 -14.72 -48.71
C PHE A 68 19.18 -14.39 -49.51
N ILE A 69 20.22 -13.82 -48.89
CA ILE A 69 21.50 -13.53 -49.56
C ILE A 69 22.19 -14.86 -49.90
N GLY A 70 22.13 -15.87 -49.03
CA GLY A 70 22.62 -17.21 -49.28
C GLY A 70 21.94 -17.89 -50.47
N ALA A 71 20.63 -17.68 -50.64
CA ALA A 71 19.92 -18.14 -51.81
C ALA A 71 20.47 -17.45 -53.11
N GLY A 72 20.83 -16.17 -53.04
CA GLY A 72 21.55 -15.48 -54.11
C GLY A 72 22.90 -16.07 -54.42
N ALA A 73 23.63 -16.50 -53.40
CA ALA A 73 24.90 -17.22 -53.57
C ALA A 73 24.72 -18.58 -54.24
N ASN A 74 23.65 -19.31 -53.84
CA ASN A 74 23.34 -20.60 -54.44
C ASN A 74 22.99 -20.51 -55.93
N PHE A 75 22.47 -19.37 -56.40
CA PHE A 75 22.28 -19.14 -57.85
C PHE A 75 23.58 -19.30 -58.60
N TYR A 76 24.64 -18.62 -58.17
CA TYR A 76 25.94 -18.72 -58.81
C TYR A 76 26.65 -20.08 -58.61
N HIS A 77 26.39 -20.76 -57.48
CA HIS A 77 26.93 -22.09 -57.24
C HIS A 77 26.30 -23.17 -58.13
N SER A 78 24.98 -23.03 -58.42
CA SER A 78 24.20 -24.11 -59.03
C SER A 78 24.02 -23.99 -60.53
N ILE A 79 24.46 -22.89 -61.13
CA ILE A 79 24.23 -22.57 -62.56
C ILE A 79 25.54 -22.37 -63.27
N ASP A 80 25.65 -22.88 -64.51
CA ASP A 80 26.77 -22.66 -65.37
C ASP A 80 27.02 -21.15 -65.59
N SER A 81 28.28 -20.72 -65.68
CA SER A 81 28.68 -19.32 -65.84
C SER A 81 28.12 -18.61 -67.06
N SER A 82 27.66 -19.37 -68.09
CA SER A 82 26.98 -18.82 -69.26
C SER A 82 25.60 -18.22 -68.94
N TYR A 83 24.97 -18.66 -67.84
CA TYR A 83 23.66 -18.16 -67.41
C TYR A 83 23.74 -17.12 -66.27
N TRP A 84 24.91 -16.71 -65.83
CA TRP A 84 25.07 -15.72 -64.77
C TRP A 84 24.47 -14.35 -65.08
N SER A 85 24.26 -14.04 -66.38
CA SER A 85 23.56 -12.84 -66.83
C SER A 85 22.09 -12.76 -66.39
N ALA A 86 21.50 -13.90 -65.92
CA ALA A 86 20.14 -13.94 -65.39
C ALA A 86 20.03 -13.52 -63.90
N PHE A 87 21.19 -13.24 -63.23
CA PHE A 87 21.22 -12.84 -61.81
C PHE A 87 20.23 -11.70 -61.47
N PRO A 88 20.06 -10.63 -62.24
CA PRO A 88 19.14 -9.54 -61.90
C PRO A 88 17.68 -10.00 -61.70
N VAL A 89 17.21 -10.96 -62.51
CA VAL A 89 15.85 -11.51 -62.39
C VAL A 89 15.69 -12.25 -61.07
N TYR A 90 16.70 -13.01 -60.68
CA TYR A 90 16.73 -13.71 -59.40
C TYR A 90 16.85 -12.73 -58.22
N ALA A 91 17.75 -11.75 -58.32
CA ALA A 91 18.02 -10.77 -57.26
C ALA A 91 16.79 -9.91 -56.96
N GLU A 92 15.95 -9.63 -57.97
CA GLU A 92 14.67 -8.94 -57.83
C GLU A 92 13.74 -9.69 -56.88
N GLN A 93 13.61 -11.02 -57.09
CA GLN A 93 12.74 -11.86 -56.23
C GLN A 93 13.27 -11.89 -54.79
N VAL A 94 14.58 -12.01 -54.61
CA VAL A 94 15.22 -12.03 -53.29
C VAL A 94 15.00 -10.71 -52.54
N ILE A 95 15.24 -9.57 -53.19
CA ILE A 95 15.06 -8.24 -52.61
C ILE A 95 13.59 -8.00 -52.26
N ASN A 96 12.66 -8.37 -53.11
CA ASN A 96 11.23 -8.23 -52.86
C ASN A 96 10.73 -9.13 -51.69
N SER A 97 11.48 -10.14 -51.33
CA SER A 97 11.17 -11.04 -50.19
C SER A 97 11.73 -10.54 -48.84
N SER A 98 12.61 -9.53 -48.86
CA SER A 98 13.20 -8.92 -47.67
C SER A 98 12.70 -7.47 -47.50
N HIS A 99 12.49 -7.05 -46.25
CA HIS A 99 12.15 -5.65 -45.93
C HIS A 99 13.37 -4.74 -45.76
N SER A 100 14.53 -5.30 -45.50
CA SER A 100 15.75 -4.58 -45.11
C SER A 100 16.85 -4.62 -46.16
N LEU A 101 16.77 -5.57 -47.08
CA LEU A 101 17.74 -5.73 -48.15
C LEU A 101 17.47 -4.72 -49.26
N ILE A 102 18.43 -3.81 -49.49
CA ILE A 102 18.29 -2.74 -50.52
C ILE A 102 19.06 -3.03 -51.79
N GLY A 103 19.92 -4.06 -51.79
CA GLY A 103 20.69 -4.43 -52.95
C GLY A 103 21.40 -5.78 -52.79
N LEU A 104 21.58 -6.44 -53.94
CA LEU A 104 22.47 -7.60 -54.08
C LEU A 104 23.54 -7.31 -55.12
N GLN A 105 24.74 -7.69 -54.81
CA GLN A 105 25.92 -7.47 -55.65
C GLN A 105 26.70 -8.76 -55.79
N TRP A 106 27.06 -9.13 -57.01
CA TRP A 106 28.00 -10.19 -57.29
C TRP A 106 29.43 -9.62 -57.35
N MET A 107 30.29 -10.06 -56.42
CA MET A 107 31.72 -9.73 -56.35
C MET A 107 32.51 -10.94 -56.81
N GLN A 108 32.92 -10.95 -58.06
CA GLN A 108 33.65 -12.06 -58.66
C GLN A 108 35.11 -12.00 -58.19
N ARG A 109 35.64 -13.15 -57.81
CA ARG A 109 37.10 -13.29 -57.56
C ARG A 109 37.80 -13.38 -58.92
N VAL A 110 38.77 -12.49 -59.16
CA VAL A 110 39.55 -12.44 -60.39
C VAL A 110 41.01 -12.40 -60.03
N GLU A 111 41.79 -13.34 -60.61
CA GLU A 111 43.24 -13.35 -60.42
C GLU A 111 43.86 -12.15 -61.10
N ARG A 112 45.03 -11.71 -60.63
CA ARG A 112 45.72 -10.54 -61.17
C ARG A 112 46.02 -10.69 -62.66
N GLU A 113 46.44 -11.89 -63.08
CA GLU A 113 46.75 -12.23 -64.48
C GLU A 113 45.57 -12.19 -65.42
N ASP A 114 44.36 -12.50 -64.93
CA ASP A 114 43.11 -12.55 -65.70
C ASP A 114 42.39 -11.19 -65.72
N LEU A 115 42.87 -10.17 -65.04
CA LEU A 115 42.16 -8.93 -64.79
C LEU A 115 41.92 -8.13 -66.09
N ASP A 116 42.88 -8.07 -66.99
CA ASP A 116 42.71 -7.36 -68.26
C ASP A 116 41.72 -8.06 -69.17
N ALA A 117 41.72 -9.38 -69.19
CA ALA A 117 40.71 -10.17 -69.93
C ALA A 117 39.29 -9.97 -69.33
N HIS A 118 39.19 -9.93 -68.00
CA HIS A 118 37.93 -9.62 -67.31
C HIS A 118 37.40 -8.22 -67.68
N ILE A 119 38.25 -7.18 -67.62
CA ILE A 119 37.88 -5.81 -68.01
C ILE A 119 37.39 -5.77 -69.47
N ALA A 120 38.12 -6.43 -70.39
CA ALA A 120 37.73 -6.49 -71.80
C ALA A 120 36.35 -7.17 -72.01
N LYS A 121 36.07 -8.25 -71.28
CA LYS A 121 34.78 -8.92 -71.29
C LYS A 121 33.67 -8.01 -70.77
N MET A 122 33.87 -7.34 -69.63
CA MET A 122 32.87 -6.45 -69.02
C MET A 122 32.56 -5.23 -69.89
N ARG A 123 33.51 -4.70 -70.65
CA ARG A 123 33.32 -3.59 -71.59
C ARG A 123 32.44 -3.94 -72.78
N GLN A 124 32.19 -5.21 -73.06
CA GLN A 124 31.22 -5.60 -74.07
C GLN A 124 29.78 -5.25 -73.71
N THR A 125 29.50 -5.25 -72.40
CA THR A 125 28.16 -4.93 -71.87
C THR A 125 28.12 -3.50 -71.30
N TYR A 126 29.22 -3.05 -70.69
CA TYR A 126 29.38 -1.76 -70.03
C TYR A 126 30.59 -1.02 -70.63
N PRO A 127 30.47 -0.24 -71.67
CA PRO A 127 31.58 0.35 -72.40
C PRO A 127 32.58 1.16 -71.52
N ASP A 128 32.06 1.85 -70.49
CA ASP A 128 32.83 2.67 -69.58
C ASP A 128 33.37 1.89 -68.37
N TYR A 129 33.28 0.55 -68.35
CA TYR A 129 33.72 -0.28 -67.25
C TYR A 129 35.22 -0.10 -66.94
N GLN A 130 35.49 0.28 -65.71
CA GLN A 130 36.83 0.42 -65.15
C GLN A 130 36.83 -0.10 -63.72
N ILE A 131 37.92 -0.79 -63.33
CA ILE A 131 38.08 -1.17 -61.94
C ILE A 131 38.52 0.01 -61.12
N PHE A 132 38.00 0.11 -59.91
CA PHE A 132 38.36 1.14 -58.93
C PHE A 132 38.17 0.65 -57.52
N THR A 133 38.78 1.36 -56.60
CA THR A 133 38.62 1.14 -55.15
C THR A 133 38.50 2.45 -54.41
N VAL A 134 38.09 2.39 -53.12
CA VAL A 134 38.05 3.52 -52.20
C VAL A 134 38.90 3.14 -50.99
N PRO A 135 40.22 3.41 -51.03
CA PRO A 135 41.11 3.09 -49.92
C PRO A 135 40.72 3.86 -48.65
N LYS A 136 41.21 3.40 -47.48
CA LYS A 136 40.96 4.13 -46.22
C LYS A 136 41.55 5.53 -46.34
N ASP A 137 40.73 6.54 -46.07
CA ASP A 137 41.13 7.97 -46.04
C ASP A 137 41.66 8.57 -47.37
N GLN A 138 41.40 7.91 -48.47
CA GLN A 138 41.77 8.37 -49.82
C GLN A 138 40.53 8.51 -50.72
N PRO A 139 40.64 9.30 -51.80
CA PRO A 139 39.57 9.40 -52.79
C PRO A 139 39.43 8.12 -53.61
N LYS A 140 38.32 8.05 -54.39
CA LYS A 140 38.13 6.99 -55.39
C LYS A 140 39.34 6.91 -56.30
N THR A 141 39.95 5.72 -56.35
CA THR A 141 41.21 5.47 -57.11
C THR A 141 40.93 4.40 -58.15
N PHE A 142 41.26 4.72 -59.40
CA PHE A 142 41.09 3.81 -60.53
C PHE A 142 42.31 2.93 -60.73
N GLY A 143 42.08 1.74 -61.32
CA GLY A 143 43.12 0.76 -61.57
C GLY A 143 43.40 -0.15 -60.40
N TYR A 144 44.35 -1.06 -60.57
CA TYR A 144 44.77 -2.01 -59.57
C TYR A 144 45.88 -1.40 -58.68
N ILE A 145 45.64 -1.39 -57.37
CA ILE A 145 46.57 -0.78 -56.40
C ILE A 145 47.04 -1.73 -55.29
N LEU A 146 46.65 -3.02 -55.37
CA LEU A 146 47.07 -3.99 -54.36
C LEU A 146 48.51 -4.42 -54.55
N GLU A 147 49.21 -4.66 -53.45
CA GLU A 147 50.56 -5.24 -53.45
C GLU A 147 50.47 -6.79 -53.61
N ASN A 148 51.51 -7.44 -54.08
CA ASN A 148 51.69 -8.89 -54.06
C ASN A 148 50.76 -9.73 -54.97
N ASN A 149 50.33 -9.24 -56.12
CA ASN A 149 49.49 -9.97 -57.09
C ASN A 149 48.24 -10.71 -56.48
N THR A 150 47.69 -10.19 -55.38
CA THR A 150 46.53 -10.75 -54.74
C THR A 150 45.30 -10.70 -55.67
N PRO A 151 44.44 -11.73 -55.65
CA PRO A 151 43.21 -11.68 -56.41
C PRO A 151 42.28 -10.56 -55.90
N VAL A 152 41.53 -9.97 -56.82
CA VAL A 152 40.52 -8.96 -56.49
C VAL A 152 39.14 -9.59 -56.45
N TYR A 153 38.30 -9.09 -55.52
CA TYR A 153 36.85 -9.37 -55.51
C TYR A 153 36.19 -8.11 -56.08
N VAL A 154 35.79 -8.22 -57.38
CA VAL A 154 35.33 -7.07 -58.16
C VAL A 154 33.85 -7.16 -58.46
N ALA A 155 33.12 -6.07 -58.32
CA ALA A 155 31.69 -5.96 -58.62
C ALA A 155 31.46 -6.12 -60.14
N THR A 156 30.83 -7.23 -60.52
CA THR A 156 30.54 -7.57 -61.91
C THR A 156 29.05 -7.53 -62.25
N ASP A 157 28.17 -7.69 -61.27
CA ASP A 157 26.75 -7.49 -61.43
C ASP A 157 26.13 -6.93 -60.14
N ILE A 158 25.01 -6.21 -60.28
CA ILE A 158 24.36 -5.54 -59.19
C ILE A 158 22.85 -5.36 -59.48
N TYR A 159 22.05 -5.51 -58.46
CA TYR A 159 20.61 -5.23 -58.50
C TYR A 159 20.18 -4.47 -57.23
N PRO A 160 19.26 -3.49 -57.28
CA PRO A 160 18.58 -2.95 -58.50
C PRO A 160 19.54 -2.16 -59.40
N ARG A 161 19.27 -2.15 -60.68
CA ARG A 161 20.13 -1.48 -61.71
C ARG A 161 19.83 0.03 -61.81
N THR A 162 19.89 0.71 -60.67
CA THR A 162 19.82 2.18 -60.61
C THR A 162 21.14 2.80 -61.10
N GLN A 163 21.14 4.06 -61.48
CA GLN A 163 22.34 4.76 -61.91
C GLN A 163 23.41 4.79 -60.78
N ALA A 164 22.96 4.97 -59.53
CA ALA A 164 23.84 4.94 -58.36
C ALA A 164 24.50 3.57 -58.18
N ASN A 165 23.74 2.49 -58.28
CA ASN A 165 24.28 1.13 -58.15
C ASN A 165 25.18 0.74 -59.33
N LEU A 166 24.77 1.06 -60.54
CA LEU A 166 25.61 0.79 -61.74
C LEU A 166 26.95 1.50 -61.68
N SER A 167 27.04 2.65 -61.02
CA SER A 167 28.32 3.36 -60.79
C SER A 167 29.32 2.59 -59.91
N LEU A 168 28.84 1.53 -59.21
CA LEU A 168 29.66 0.64 -58.38
C LEU A 168 30.22 -0.56 -59.15
N LEU A 169 29.82 -0.79 -60.39
CA LEU A 169 30.43 -1.81 -61.20
C LEU A 169 31.92 -1.51 -61.40
N GLY A 170 32.77 -2.52 -61.18
CA GLY A 170 34.22 -2.39 -61.16
C GLY A 170 34.79 -2.02 -59.79
N PHE A 171 33.96 -1.74 -58.80
CA PHE A 171 34.49 -1.57 -57.42
C PHE A 171 35.09 -2.87 -56.93
N TYR A 172 36.29 -2.78 -56.28
CA TYR A 172 36.90 -3.90 -55.61
C TYR A 172 37.40 -3.53 -54.19
N PHE A 173 37.51 -4.52 -53.33
CA PHE A 173 37.99 -4.36 -51.96
C PHE A 173 39.52 -4.22 -51.93
N SER A 174 40.03 -3.17 -51.29
CA SER A 174 41.48 -2.92 -51.16
C SER A 174 41.96 -2.72 -49.72
N ARG A 175 41.08 -2.80 -48.74
CA ARG A 175 41.44 -2.57 -47.35
C ARG A 175 41.82 -3.89 -46.67
N LYS A 176 42.90 -3.90 -45.89
CA LYS A 176 43.44 -5.08 -45.18
C LYS A 176 42.39 -5.83 -44.33
N ARG A 177 41.38 -5.13 -43.83
CA ARG A 177 40.32 -5.79 -43.07
C ARG A 177 39.56 -6.85 -43.88
N PHE A 178 39.48 -6.67 -45.18
CA PHE A 178 38.81 -7.65 -46.04
C PHE A 178 39.58 -8.94 -46.18
N ASP A 179 40.93 -8.91 -45.99
CA ASP A 179 41.75 -10.12 -45.98
C ASP A 179 41.27 -11.05 -44.85
N LEU A 180 41.01 -10.50 -43.64
CA LEU A 180 40.49 -11.26 -42.53
C LEU A 180 39.09 -11.82 -42.79
N ILE A 181 38.22 -11.04 -43.46
CA ILE A 181 36.89 -11.48 -43.84
C ILE A 181 36.96 -12.63 -44.84
N PHE A 182 37.76 -12.52 -45.86
CA PHE A 182 37.90 -13.54 -46.89
C PHE A 182 38.65 -14.79 -46.37
N ASP A 183 39.57 -14.66 -45.44
CA ASP A 183 40.20 -15.77 -44.74
C ASP A 183 39.17 -16.55 -43.90
N ASP A 184 38.32 -15.85 -43.14
CA ASP A 184 37.23 -16.48 -42.38
C ASP A 184 36.22 -17.18 -43.30
N ILE A 185 35.83 -16.52 -44.39
CA ILE A 185 34.95 -17.09 -45.43
C ILE A 185 35.55 -18.36 -46.02
N SER A 186 36.84 -18.32 -46.41
CA SER A 186 37.51 -19.44 -47.05
C SER A 186 37.68 -20.61 -46.09
N THR A 187 37.99 -20.32 -44.83
CA THR A 187 38.22 -21.33 -43.79
C THR A 187 36.91 -21.97 -43.29
N HIS A 188 35.93 -21.15 -42.95
CA HIS A 188 34.70 -21.61 -42.29
C HIS A 188 33.52 -21.78 -43.25
N LYS A 189 33.63 -21.38 -44.51
CA LYS A 189 32.61 -21.46 -45.56
C LYS A 189 31.25 -20.90 -45.15
N ARG A 190 31.26 -19.81 -44.38
CA ARG A 190 30.07 -19.16 -43.83
C ARG A 190 29.95 -17.71 -44.26
N ALA A 191 28.75 -17.18 -44.20
CA ALA A 191 28.51 -15.76 -44.42
C ALA A 191 29.20 -14.91 -43.35
N ASN A 192 29.68 -13.72 -43.74
CA ASN A 192 30.25 -12.73 -42.86
C ASN A 192 29.46 -11.43 -42.93
N VAL A 193 29.09 -10.88 -41.78
CA VAL A 193 28.45 -9.58 -41.64
C VAL A 193 29.53 -8.54 -41.34
N SER A 194 29.46 -7.38 -42.00
CA SER A 194 30.44 -6.28 -41.79
C SER A 194 30.15 -5.47 -40.53
N ASP A 195 31.10 -4.65 -40.11
CA ASP A 195 30.85 -3.48 -39.28
C ASP A 195 29.87 -2.51 -39.97
N LYS A 196 29.48 -1.45 -39.25
CA LYS A 196 28.68 -0.36 -39.81
C LYS A 196 29.51 0.41 -40.87
N VAL A 197 29.02 0.36 -42.10
CA VAL A 197 29.71 0.96 -43.24
C VAL A 197 28.94 2.14 -43.83
N ARG A 198 29.66 3.01 -44.51
CA ARG A 198 29.05 3.99 -45.41
C ARG A 198 28.74 3.29 -46.72
N LEU A 199 27.47 3.41 -47.15
CA LEU A 199 27.05 2.85 -48.40
C LEU A 199 27.56 3.71 -49.55
N LEU A 200 28.36 3.14 -50.45
CA LEU A 200 28.96 3.87 -51.57
C LEU A 200 27.93 4.37 -52.59
N GLN A 201 26.75 3.76 -52.62
CA GLN A 201 25.62 4.20 -53.43
C GLN A 201 25.00 5.54 -52.94
N ASP A 202 25.22 5.89 -51.68
CA ASP A 202 24.79 7.18 -51.11
C ASP A 202 25.83 8.29 -51.38
N GLY A 203 26.99 7.91 -51.90
CA GLY A 203 28.08 8.82 -52.23
C GLY A 203 29.42 8.45 -51.62
N TYR A 204 30.47 9.16 -52.05
CA TYR A 204 31.85 8.93 -51.59
C TYR A 204 32.30 9.93 -50.53
N ASP A 205 31.47 10.91 -50.20
CA ASP A 205 31.80 11.94 -49.22
C ASP A 205 31.85 11.36 -47.78
N LYS A 206 32.87 11.76 -47.03
CA LYS A 206 33.07 11.34 -45.65
C LYS A 206 32.02 11.95 -44.68
N SER A 207 31.36 13.02 -45.07
CA SER A 207 30.27 13.62 -44.27
C SER A 207 29.01 12.75 -44.22
N ILE A 208 28.83 11.82 -45.19
CA ILE A 208 27.72 10.89 -45.23
C ILE A 208 27.84 9.91 -44.05
N PRO A 209 26.82 9.81 -43.17
CA PRO A 209 26.91 8.92 -42.03
C PRO A 209 26.96 7.45 -42.47
N LYS A 210 27.60 6.62 -41.67
CA LYS A 210 27.54 5.17 -41.86
C LYS A 210 26.14 4.70 -41.55
N SER A 211 25.47 4.05 -42.49
CA SER A 211 24.06 3.62 -42.40
C SER A 211 23.83 2.22 -42.94
N GLY A 212 24.86 1.53 -43.38
CA GLY A 212 24.79 0.23 -44.00
C GLY A 212 25.45 -0.89 -43.24
N LEU A 213 24.97 -2.09 -43.48
CA LEU A 213 25.63 -3.35 -43.15
C LEU A 213 25.77 -4.13 -44.45
N LEU A 214 26.91 -4.76 -44.64
CA LEU A 214 27.16 -5.63 -45.78
C LEU A 214 27.24 -7.08 -45.29
N VAL A 215 26.63 -7.97 -46.03
CA VAL A 215 26.71 -9.41 -45.77
C VAL A 215 27.42 -10.04 -46.96
N TYR A 216 28.52 -10.69 -46.69
CA TYR A 216 29.33 -11.39 -47.71
C TYR A 216 29.03 -12.89 -47.63
N HIS A 217 28.28 -13.42 -48.60
CA HIS A 217 27.97 -14.85 -48.65
C HIS A 217 28.84 -15.51 -49.71
N PRO A 218 29.66 -16.52 -49.34
CA PRO A 218 30.59 -17.15 -50.26
C PRO A 218 29.88 -17.95 -51.35
N VAL A 219 30.51 -17.97 -52.52
CA VAL A 219 30.18 -18.83 -53.64
C VAL A 219 31.38 -19.66 -54.00
N PHE A 220 31.29 -20.97 -53.84
CA PHE A 220 32.31 -21.93 -54.19
C PHE A 220 32.00 -22.64 -55.52
N ASP A 221 32.98 -23.24 -56.11
CA ASP A 221 32.79 -24.12 -57.23
C ASP A 221 31.97 -25.38 -56.87
N PHE A 222 31.54 -26.19 -57.88
CA PHE A 222 30.72 -27.39 -57.64
C PHE A 222 31.39 -28.42 -56.73
N GLU A 223 32.73 -28.41 -56.63
CA GLU A 223 33.46 -29.29 -55.73
C GLU A 223 33.63 -28.70 -54.33
N ASN A 224 33.16 -27.49 -54.10
CA ASN A 224 33.32 -26.72 -52.84
C ASN A 224 34.82 -26.52 -52.46
N LYS A 225 35.72 -26.46 -53.45
CA LYS A 225 37.16 -26.31 -53.22
C LYS A 225 37.61 -24.88 -53.40
N ASN A 226 37.16 -24.23 -54.46
CA ASN A 226 37.65 -22.89 -54.84
C ASN A 226 36.57 -21.85 -54.63
N LEU A 227 36.93 -20.73 -53.99
CA LEU A 227 36.07 -19.58 -53.83
C LEU A 227 35.99 -18.80 -55.15
N LEU A 228 34.82 -18.77 -55.80
CA LEU A 228 34.55 -18.08 -57.06
C LEU A 228 34.30 -16.58 -56.84
N GLY A 229 33.82 -16.22 -55.64
CA GLY A 229 33.45 -14.86 -55.27
C GLY A 229 32.51 -14.83 -54.10
N VAL A 230 31.91 -13.68 -53.88
CA VAL A 230 30.91 -13.50 -52.84
C VAL A 230 29.67 -12.76 -53.39
N VAL A 231 28.48 -13.20 -52.95
CA VAL A 231 27.30 -12.38 -53.10
C VAL A 231 27.22 -11.45 -51.91
N THR A 232 27.24 -10.15 -52.18
CA THR A 232 27.18 -9.12 -51.14
C THR A 232 25.75 -8.62 -51.04
N GLY A 233 25.09 -8.87 -49.90
CA GLY A 233 23.83 -8.24 -49.55
C GLY A 233 24.07 -6.88 -48.93
N VAL A 234 23.34 -5.89 -49.38
CA VAL A 234 23.42 -4.52 -48.86
C VAL A 234 22.15 -4.24 -48.04
N ILE A 235 22.33 -3.99 -46.77
CA ILE A 235 21.29 -3.77 -45.81
C ILE A 235 21.40 -2.35 -45.28
N ARG A 236 20.27 -1.62 -45.19
CA ARG A 236 20.24 -0.33 -44.51
C ARG A 236 19.95 -0.58 -43.03
N SER A 237 20.92 -0.32 -42.17
CA SER A 237 20.84 -0.63 -40.73
C SER A 237 19.71 0.09 -40.01
N THR A 238 19.32 1.29 -40.45
CA THR A 238 18.21 2.06 -39.86
C THR A 238 16.89 1.30 -39.95
N VAL A 239 16.65 0.56 -41.02
CA VAL A 239 15.41 -0.20 -41.22
C VAL A 239 15.23 -1.28 -40.17
N TYR A 240 16.28 -2.03 -39.82
CA TYR A 240 16.23 -3.04 -38.76
C TYR A 240 15.82 -2.45 -37.41
N PHE A 241 16.36 -1.29 -37.10
CA PHE A 241 16.25 -0.71 -35.77
C PHE A 241 15.01 0.17 -35.61
N GLU A 242 14.55 0.82 -36.68
CA GLU A 242 13.27 1.54 -36.68
C GLU A 242 12.10 0.58 -36.44
N GLU A 243 12.11 -0.59 -37.06
CA GLU A 243 11.08 -1.61 -36.84
C GLU A 243 11.11 -2.13 -35.40
N LEU A 244 12.32 -2.33 -34.84
CA LEU A 244 12.53 -2.71 -33.45
C LEU A 244 11.89 -1.70 -32.49
N ILE A 245 12.05 -0.39 -32.75
CA ILE A 245 11.50 0.67 -31.90
C ILE A 245 9.99 0.81 -32.08
N THR A 246 9.51 0.83 -33.30
CA THR A 246 8.09 1.09 -33.59
C THR A 246 7.19 0.05 -32.92
N LYS A 247 7.63 -1.18 -32.84
CA LYS A 247 6.91 -2.28 -32.17
C LYS A 247 6.99 -2.24 -30.64
N THR A 248 7.99 -1.55 -30.07
CA THR A 248 8.24 -1.51 -28.61
C THR A 248 7.81 -0.24 -27.93
N ALA A 249 7.82 0.89 -28.65
CA ALA A 249 7.54 2.20 -28.06
C ALA A 249 6.09 2.44 -27.65
N THR A 250 5.16 1.59 -28.09
CA THR A 250 3.73 1.76 -27.82
C THR A 250 3.29 1.29 -26.43
N GLU A 251 4.05 0.41 -25.78
CA GLU A 251 3.66 -0.19 -24.50
C GLU A 251 4.48 0.32 -23.28
N LEU A 252 5.74 0.66 -23.52
CA LEU A 252 6.66 1.16 -22.46
C LEU A 252 7.58 2.24 -23.03
N GLU A 253 7.85 3.31 -22.27
CA GLU A 253 8.88 4.30 -22.61
C GLU A 253 10.26 3.66 -22.53
N MET A 254 10.64 2.97 -23.60
CA MET A 254 11.86 2.21 -23.69
C MET A 254 12.79 2.82 -24.74
N SER A 255 14.06 2.91 -24.40
CA SER A 255 15.14 3.26 -25.33
C SER A 255 15.97 2.05 -25.65
N VAL A 256 16.49 2.01 -26.87
CA VAL A 256 17.29 0.89 -27.37
C VAL A 256 18.63 1.42 -27.87
N ARG A 257 19.69 0.67 -27.57
CA ARG A 257 21.01 0.87 -28.14
C ARG A 257 21.55 -0.48 -28.61
N VAL A 258 22.10 -0.52 -29.81
CA VAL A 258 22.70 -1.72 -30.40
C VAL A 258 24.17 -1.45 -30.65
N GLU A 259 25.03 -2.30 -30.09
CA GLU A 259 26.47 -2.24 -30.17
C GLU A 259 27.02 -3.49 -30.87
N ASP A 260 27.90 -3.27 -31.83
CA ASP A 260 28.63 -4.33 -32.50
C ASP A 260 29.92 -4.65 -31.73
N LEU A 261 30.05 -5.90 -31.34
CA LEU A 261 31.23 -6.42 -30.62
C LEU A 261 32.25 -7.11 -31.56
N GLY A 262 32.09 -6.92 -32.87
CA GLY A 262 33.03 -7.48 -33.86
C GLY A 262 34.41 -6.83 -33.81
N PHE A 263 35.43 -7.55 -34.30
CA PHE A 263 36.83 -7.14 -34.25
C PHE A 263 37.12 -5.84 -35.01
N ASP A 264 36.31 -5.50 -36.00
CA ASP A 264 36.46 -4.35 -36.90
C ASP A 264 35.53 -3.16 -36.53
N ALA A 265 34.76 -3.27 -35.44
CA ALA A 265 33.76 -2.29 -35.02
C ALA A 265 34.33 -1.22 -34.06
N SER A 266 35.59 -1.31 -33.62
CA SER A 266 36.15 -0.47 -32.54
C SER A 266 36.10 1.04 -32.80
N ASP A 267 36.09 1.49 -34.06
CA ASP A 267 36.03 2.91 -34.42
C ASP A 267 34.61 3.52 -34.26
N ASP A 268 33.58 2.73 -34.44
CA ASP A 268 32.16 3.15 -34.38
C ASP A 268 31.27 1.95 -34.04
N PRO A 269 31.28 1.54 -32.77
CA PRO A 269 30.65 0.30 -32.36
C PRO A 269 29.10 0.39 -32.31
N PHE A 270 28.55 1.60 -32.26
CA PHE A 270 27.10 1.78 -32.14
C PHE A 270 26.43 1.70 -33.50
N LEU A 271 25.73 0.57 -33.72
CA LEU A 271 24.90 0.39 -34.92
C LEU A 271 23.69 1.30 -34.87
N PHE A 272 23.14 1.47 -33.69
CA PHE A 272 21.92 2.25 -33.46
C PHE A 272 21.86 2.75 -32.01
N GLN A 273 21.28 3.95 -31.83
CA GLN A 273 20.93 4.49 -30.51
C GLN A 273 19.67 5.34 -30.65
N SER A 274 18.69 5.09 -29.78
CA SER A 274 17.47 5.92 -29.69
C SER A 274 17.82 7.35 -29.28
N GLU A 275 17.11 8.33 -29.83
CA GLU A 275 17.36 9.77 -29.57
C GLU A 275 17.26 10.16 -28.10
N ASN A 276 16.44 9.44 -27.33
CA ASN A 276 16.21 9.69 -25.92
C ASN A 276 17.10 8.87 -24.98
N TRP A 277 18.05 8.06 -25.51
CA TRP A 277 18.91 7.17 -24.72
C TRP A 277 19.64 7.87 -23.57
N ASP A 278 20.21 9.04 -23.86
CA ASP A 278 21.00 9.80 -22.88
C ASP A 278 20.15 10.65 -21.94
N ARG A 279 18.86 10.86 -22.28
CA ARG A 279 17.91 11.64 -21.47
C ARG A 279 17.17 10.79 -20.44
N ILE A 280 17.01 9.50 -20.71
CA ILE A 280 16.30 8.56 -19.84
C ILE A 280 17.29 8.03 -18.80
N SER A 281 16.94 8.16 -17.52
CA SER A 281 17.56 7.39 -16.44
C SER A 281 16.74 6.15 -16.17
N GLY A 282 17.40 5.02 -15.95
CA GLY A 282 16.67 3.80 -15.62
C GLY A 282 17.48 2.52 -15.75
N LYS A 283 16.79 1.40 -15.52
CA LYS A 283 17.40 0.08 -15.57
C LYS A 283 17.68 -0.35 -16.99
N VAL A 284 18.88 -0.91 -17.21
CA VAL A 284 19.29 -1.48 -18.49
C VAL A 284 19.24 -2.99 -18.42
N ILE A 285 18.65 -3.61 -19.44
CA ILE A 285 18.70 -5.05 -19.68
C ILE A 285 19.44 -5.25 -21.01
N SER A 286 20.53 -6.03 -20.98
CA SER A 286 21.30 -6.36 -22.16
C SER A 286 20.95 -7.75 -22.68
N ARG A 287 20.89 -7.86 -24.01
CA ARG A 287 20.76 -9.14 -24.74
C ARG A 287 21.83 -9.21 -25.80
N THR A 288 22.29 -10.41 -26.08
CA THR A 288 23.33 -10.63 -27.09
C THR A 288 22.77 -11.56 -28.15
N ILE A 289 22.88 -11.16 -29.40
CA ILE A 289 22.61 -12.01 -30.53
C ILE A 289 23.92 -12.45 -31.20
N GLN A 290 24.01 -13.74 -31.47
CA GLN A 290 25.16 -14.32 -32.14
C GLN A 290 24.90 -14.36 -33.64
N LEU A 291 25.79 -13.75 -34.42
CA LEU A 291 25.84 -13.82 -35.87
C LEU A 291 27.00 -14.73 -36.29
N PRO A 292 27.11 -15.13 -37.55
CA PRO A 292 28.12 -16.08 -37.98
C PRO A 292 29.55 -15.69 -37.60
N ASN A 293 29.92 -14.43 -37.72
CA ASN A 293 31.29 -13.93 -37.46
C ASN A 293 31.38 -12.85 -36.38
N ARG A 294 30.26 -12.46 -35.73
CA ARG A 294 30.25 -11.38 -34.72
C ARG A 294 29.11 -11.51 -33.74
N GLN A 295 29.15 -10.66 -32.74
CA GLN A 295 28.06 -10.54 -31.76
C GLN A 295 27.56 -9.12 -31.75
N TRP A 296 26.26 -8.96 -31.59
CA TRP A 296 25.66 -7.67 -31.30
C TRP A 296 25.06 -7.68 -29.90
N ARG A 297 25.37 -6.64 -29.11
CA ARG A 297 24.75 -6.38 -27.82
C ARG A 297 23.62 -5.38 -28.00
N ILE A 298 22.44 -5.75 -27.51
CA ILE A 298 21.25 -4.91 -27.53
C ILE A 298 20.98 -4.52 -26.09
N ASP A 299 21.12 -3.25 -25.79
CA ASP A 299 20.80 -2.68 -24.48
C ASP A 299 19.42 -2.03 -24.58
N PHE A 300 18.50 -2.51 -23.75
CA PHE A 300 17.17 -1.94 -23.55
C PHE A 300 17.18 -1.16 -22.26
N LYS A 301 16.79 0.11 -22.28
CA LYS A 301 16.70 0.97 -21.10
C LYS A 301 15.26 1.37 -20.85
N LEU A 302 14.74 1.00 -19.65
CA LEU A 302 13.41 1.38 -19.19
C LEU A 302 13.52 2.66 -18.38
N SER A 303 12.67 3.64 -18.65
CA SER A 303 12.56 4.85 -17.84
C SER A 303 12.21 4.53 -16.39
N ASP A 304 12.91 5.15 -15.43
CA ASP A 304 12.56 5.10 -14.00
C ASP A 304 11.32 5.96 -13.68
N ALA A 305 10.82 6.72 -14.64
CA ALA A 305 9.62 7.51 -14.46
C ALA A 305 8.41 6.58 -14.24
N VAL A 306 7.78 6.73 -13.08
CA VAL A 306 6.52 6.05 -12.78
C VAL A 306 5.47 6.47 -13.81
N SER A 307 4.88 5.53 -14.52
CA SER A 307 3.87 5.81 -15.52
C SER A 307 2.67 6.57 -14.91
N ALA A 308 1.94 7.33 -15.72
CA ALA A 308 0.76 8.07 -15.25
C ALA A 308 -0.28 7.12 -14.62
N TRP A 309 -0.43 5.93 -15.16
CA TRP A 309 -1.32 4.88 -14.65
C TRP A 309 -0.88 4.35 -13.29
N GLU A 310 0.40 4.00 -13.15
CA GLU A 310 0.97 3.52 -11.88
C GLU A 310 0.85 4.58 -10.78
N ARG A 311 1.11 5.84 -11.10
CA ARG A 311 0.94 6.98 -10.20
C ARG A 311 -0.50 7.13 -9.76
N SER A 312 -1.47 6.95 -10.66
CA SER A 312 -2.89 7.01 -10.35
C SER A 312 -3.33 5.89 -9.41
N ILE A 313 -2.84 4.68 -9.58
CA ILE A 313 -3.13 3.55 -8.68
C ILE A 313 -2.55 3.81 -7.28
N LEU A 314 -1.28 4.21 -7.19
CA LEU A 314 -0.64 4.47 -5.90
C LEU A 314 -1.30 5.64 -5.16
N THR A 315 -1.64 6.73 -5.86
CA THR A 315 -2.36 7.85 -5.25
C THR A 315 -3.76 7.46 -4.83
N GLY A 316 -4.50 6.70 -5.65
CA GLY A 316 -5.83 6.20 -5.30
C GLY A 316 -5.81 5.29 -4.07
N THR A 317 -4.86 4.36 -4.00
CA THR A 317 -4.67 3.48 -2.84
C THR A 317 -4.32 4.26 -1.58
N THR A 318 -3.47 5.27 -1.70
CA THR A 318 -3.09 6.14 -0.58
C THR A 318 -4.29 6.94 -0.07
N ILE A 319 -5.07 7.55 -0.95
CA ILE A 319 -6.28 8.32 -0.58
C ILE A 319 -7.30 7.40 0.08
N ALA A 320 -7.56 6.22 -0.48
CA ALA A 320 -8.49 5.25 0.10
C ALA A 320 -8.04 4.82 1.51
N GLY A 321 -6.76 4.53 1.70
CA GLY A 321 -6.19 4.18 2.99
C GLY A 321 -6.31 5.32 4.03
N LEU A 322 -6.09 6.56 3.62
CA LEU A 322 -6.28 7.74 4.49
C LEU A 322 -7.75 7.91 4.92
N LEU A 323 -8.69 7.72 3.99
CA LEU A 323 -10.12 7.78 4.30
C LEU A 323 -10.53 6.69 5.29
N ILE A 324 -10.04 5.46 5.10
CA ILE A 324 -10.28 4.34 6.02
C ILE A 324 -9.70 4.63 7.40
N ALA A 325 -8.46 5.14 7.48
CA ALA A 325 -7.83 5.50 8.75
C ALA A 325 -8.63 6.57 9.51
N PHE A 326 -9.11 7.58 8.79
CA PHE A 326 -9.96 8.62 9.37
C PHE A 326 -11.30 8.06 9.88
N LEU A 327 -11.94 7.18 9.09
CA LEU A 327 -13.20 6.54 9.46
C LEU A 327 -13.05 5.66 10.71
N ILE A 328 -11.99 4.85 10.78
CA ILE A 328 -11.69 4.03 11.96
C ILE A 328 -11.50 4.91 13.19
N SER A 329 -10.69 5.96 13.08
CA SER A 329 -10.46 6.90 14.17
C SER A 329 -11.75 7.58 14.64
N TYR A 330 -12.61 7.96 13.70
CA TYR A 330 -13.92 8.55 14.00
C TYR A 330 -14.84 7.58 14.75
N ILE A 331 -14.91 6.32 14.29
CA ILE A 331 -15.71 5.27 14.97
C ILE A 331 -15.20 5.02 16.38
N VAL A 332 -13.88 4.89 16.57
CA VAL A 332 -13.28 4.69 17.90
C VAL A 332 -13.59 5.88 18.82
N ASN A 333 -13.52 7.12 18.30
CA ASN A 333 -13.87 8.30 19.08
C ASN A 333 -15.36 8.32 19.49
N LEU A 334 -16.27 7.92 18.61
CA LEU A 334 -17.70 7.80 18.95
C LEU A 334 -17.94 6.74 20.04
N GLN A 335 -17.30 5.56 19.91
CA GLN A 335 -17.41 4.50 20.91
C GLN A 335 -16.85 4.92 22.28
N SER A 336 -15.75 5.65 22.31
CA SER A 336 -15.18 6.16 23.55
C SER A 336 -16.10 7.15 24.26
N ARG A 337 -16.72 8.07 23.52
CA ARG A 337 -17.71 9.01 24.05
C ARG A 337 -18.97 8.30 24.58
N GLU A 338 -19.45 7.29 23.89
CA GLU A 338 -20.62 6.54 24.32
C GLU A 338 -20.34 5.73 25.62
N LYS A 339 -19.12 5.14 25.73
CA LYS A 339 -18.70 4.47 26.96
C LYS A 339 -18.65 5.42 28.16
N GLU A 340 -18.09 6.62 28.00
CA GLU A 340 -18.06 7.65 29.06
C GLU A 340 -19.48 8.02 29.50
N ARG A 341 -20.39 8.27 28.55
CA ARG A 341 -21.77 8.62 28.84
C ARG A 341 -22.52 7.51 29.54
N LEU A 342 -22.34 6.25 29.13
CA LEU A 342 -22.95 5.09 29.79
C LEU A 342 -22.40 4.90 31.21
N ALA A 343 -21.11 5.09 31.44
CA ALA A 343 -20.49 5.02 32.75
C ALA A 343 -21.09 6.08 33.71
N GLU A 344 -21.21 7.33 33.27
CA GLU A 344 -21.84 8.41 34.03
C GLU A 344 -23.33 8.13 34.38
N MET A 345 -24.08 7.63 33.40
CA MET A 345 -25.47 7.23 33.63
C MET A 345 -25.60 6.06 34.64
N LEU A 346 -24.68 5.08 34.57
CA LEU A 346 -24.64 3.97 35.52
C LEU A 346 -24.34 4.45 36.94
N ASP A 347 -23.41 5.37 37.13
CA ASP A 347 -23.07 5.93 38.43
C ASP A 347 -24.29 6.65 39.03
N ILE A 348 -24.96 7.51 38.25
CA ILE A 348 -26.17 8.22 38.69
C ILE A 348 -27.25 7.23 39.08
N LYS A 349 -27.53 6.22 38.25
CA LYS A 349 -28.54 5.21 38.53
C LYS A 349 -28.22 4.34 39.74
N THR A 350 -26.94 4.03 39.96
CA THR A 350 -26.50 3.26 41.11
C THR A 350 -26.73 4.02 42.41
N VAL A 351 -26.44 5.33 42.43
CA VAL A 351 -26.71 6.17 43.60
C VAL A 351 -28.23 6.29 43.86
N GLU A 352 -29.03 6.47 42.81
CA GLU A 352 -30.49 6.54 42.95
C GLU A 352 -31.09 5.23 43.49
N LEU A 353 -30.67 4.09 42.93
CA LEU A 353 -31.11 2.77 43.41
C LEU A 353 -30.70 2.50 44.87
N LYS A 354 -29.48 2.90 45.27
CA LYS A 354 -29.01 2.78 46.64
C LYS A 354 -29.89 3.61 47.57
N ARG A 355 -30.18 4.87 47.21
CA ARG A 355 -31.05 5.74 48.00
C ARG A 355 -32.47 5.16 48.15
N MET A 356 -33.07 4.66 47.08
CA MET A 356 -34.37 4.02 47.13
C MET A 356 -34.38 2.75 47.98
N ALA A 357 -33.28 2.03 48.04
CA ALA A 357 -33.16 0.83 48.83
C ALA A 357 -32.92 1.07 50.31
N GLU A 358 -32.35 2.22 50.72
CA GLU A 358 -31.93 2.51 52.09
C GLU A 358 -32.87 3.47 52.85
N LEU A 359 -33.62 4.30 52.13
CA LEU A 359 -34.44 5.34 52.73
C LEU A 359 -35.95 5.00 52.66
N ASP A 360 -36.71 5.51 53.62
CA ASP A 360 -38.18 5.56 53.55
C ASP A 360 -38.59 6.69 52.58
N PRO A 361 -39.51 6.42 51.65
CA PRO A 361 -39.85 7.40 50.61
C PRO A 361 -40.54 8.66 51.12
N LEU A 362 -41.31 8.55 52.24
CA LEU A 362 -42.01 9.67 52.82
C LEU A 362 -41.10 10.53 53.71
N THR A 363 -40.53 9.89 54.73
CA THR A 363 -39.79 10.59 55.76
C THR A 363 -38.31 10.82 55.42
N GLN A 364 -37.80 10.14 54.40
CA GLN A 364 -36.37 10.14 54.00
C GLN A 364 -35.44 9.66 55.14
N LEU A 365 -35.98 9.05 56.19
CA LEU A 365 -35.22 8.33 57.19
C LEU A 365 -34.70 7.02 56.65
N LEU A 366 -33.74 6.42 57.34
CA LEU A 366 -33.33 5.05 57.06
C LEU A 366 -34.50 4.11 57.25
N ASN A 367 -34.68 3.17 56.34
CA ASN A 367 -35.82 2.26 56.34
C ASN A 367 -35.55 1.04 57.27
N ARG A 368 -36.61 0.20 57.48
CA ARG A 368 -36.57 -1.00 58.30
C ARG A 368 -35.44 -1.97 57.95
N ARG A 369 -35.12 -2.10 56.66
CA ARG A 369 -34.05 -2.99 56.22
C ARG A 369 -32.72 -2.51 56.76
N VAL A 370 -32.41 -1.23 56.57
CA VAL A 370 -31.15 -0.63 57.08
C VAL A 370 -31.12 -0.62 58.61
N PHE A 371 -32.29 -0.47 59.27
CA PHE A 371 -32.37 -0.62 60.72
C PHE A 371 -31.87 -2.00 61.15
N ASN A 372 -32.42 -3.09 60.57
CA ASN A 372 -32.05 -4.46 60.92
C ASN A 372 -30.55 -4.71 60.70
N ASP A 373 -30.01 -4.27 59.56
CA ASP A 373 -28.59 -4.42 59.24
C ASP A 373 -27.70 -3.64 60.25
N ASN A 374 -28.12 -2.42 60.59
CA ASN A 374 -27.38 -1.59 61.53
C ASN A 374 -27.49 -2.06 62.98
N LEU A 375 -28.62 -2.56 63.40
CA LEU A 375 -28.81 -3.16 64.71
C LEU A 375 -27.86 -4.37 64.90
N LEU A 376 -27.87 -5.27 63.94
CA LEU A 376 -26.95 -6.42 63.95
C LEU A 376 -25.49 -6.00 64.00
N ASN A 377 -25.09 -5.00 63.18
CA ASN A 377 -23.75 -4.47 63.16
C ASN A 377 -23.38 -3.80 64.50
N GLN A 378 -24.32 -3.10 65.14
CA GLN A 378 -24.10 -2.42 66.41
C GLN A 378 -23.86 -3.45 67.54
N ILE A 379 -24.69 -4.50 67.59
CA ILE A 379 -24.50 -5.62 68.56
C ILE A 379 -23.15 -6.28 68.36
N ASN A 380 -22.81 -6.64 67.11
CA ASN A 380 -21.53 -7.28 66.76
C ASN A 380 -20.29 -6.38 67.06
N SER A 381 -20.47 -5.07 67.13
CA SER A 381 -19.41 -4.15 67.44
C SER A 381 -18.96 -4.16 68.88
N GLY A 382 -19.79 -4.72 69.80
CA GLY A 382 -19.59 -4.72 71.22
C GLY A 382 -19.60 -3.33 71.86
N LYS A 383 -20.01 -2.30 71.14
CA LYS A 383 -20.12 -0.94 71.69
C LYS A 383 -21.44 -0.79 72.39
N PRO A 384 -21.47 -0.19 73.60
CA PRO A 384 -22.74 0.03 74.30
C PRO A 384 -23.65 0.98 73.53
N PHE A 385 -24.92 0.70 73.52
CA PHE A 385 -25.98 1.51 72.87
C PHE A 385 -27.31 1.23 73.52
N SER A 386 -28.29 2.08 73.22
CA SER A 386 -29.68 1.84 73.58
C SER A 386 -30.55 1.72 72.32
N LEU A 387 -31.47 0.81 72.32
CA LEU A 387 -32.53 0.69 71.33
C LEU A 387 -33.78 1.42 71.85
N VAL A 388 -34.24 2.37 71.06
CA VAL A 388 -35.44 3.14 71.32
C VAL A 388 -36.45 2.88 70.21
N GLY A 389 -37.66 2.56 70.55
CA GLY A 389 -38.79 2.50 69.67
C GLY A 389 -39.90 3.46 70.13
N PHE A 390 -40.54 4.10 69.17
CA PHE A 390 -41.69 4.93 69.50
C PHE A 390 -42.75 4.94 68.41
N ASP A 391 -44.02 5.20 68.81
CA ASP A 391 -45.16 5.36 67.93
C ASP A 391 -45.78 6.73 68.13
N ILE A 392 -46.43 7.23 67.08
CA ILE A 392 -47.29 8.42 67.16
C ILE A 392 -48.67 8.01 67.78
N ASP A 393 -48.95 8.56 68.93
CA ASP A 393 -50.19 8.28 69.63
C ASP A 393 -51.41 8.65 68.81
N HIS A 394 -52.37 7.77 68.76
CA HIS A 394 -53.64 7.97 68.05
C HIS A 394 -53.49 8.28 66.54
N PHE A 395 -52.36 7.87 65.90
CA PHE A 395 -52.08 8.13 64.47
C PHE A 395 -53.25 7.70 63.58
N LYS A 396 -53.86 6.56 63.85
CA LYS A 396 -55.05 6.11 63.15
C LYS A 396 -56.21 7.11 63.24
N VAL A 397 -56.40 7.76 64.36
CA VAL A 397 -57.44 8.78 64.54
C VAL A 397 -57.19 10.01 63.68
N ILE A 398 -55.92 10.38 63.56
CA ILE A 398 -55.52 11.48 62.66
C ILE A 398 -55.88 11.11 61.22
N ASN A 399 -55.55 9.91 60.79
CA ASN A 399 -55.86 9.42 59.42
C ASN A 399 -57.40 9.34 59.21
N ASP A 400 -58.11 8.76 60.13
CA ASP A 400 -59.54 8.56 60.01
C ASP A 400 -60.31 9.91 60.00
N LYS A 401 -59.84 10.92 60.75
CA LYS A 401 -60.48 12.21 60.89
C LYS A 401 -60.13 13.22 59.82
N TYR A 402 -58.83 13.25 59.44
CA TYR A 402 -58.26 14.30 58.58
C TYR A 402 -57.71 13.77 57.23
N GLY A 403 -57.80 12.44 57.04
CA GLY A 403 -57.31 11.79 55.81
C GLY A 403 -55.86 11.39 55.91
N HIS A 404 -55.39 10.53 54.98
CA HIS A 404 -54.03 9.99 54.94
C HIS A 404 -52.98 11.04 54.68
N LEU A 405 -53.33 12.12 53.97
CA LEU A 405 -52.34 13.24 53.74
C LEU A 405 -52.03 13.98 55.05
N ALA A 406 -53.05 14.11 55.98
CA ALA A 406 -52.77 14.67 57.29
C ALA A 406 -51.90 13.75 58.15
N GLY A 407 -52.04 12.42 57.98
CA GLY A 407 -51.14 11.44 58.59
C GLY A 407 -49.73 11.53 58.04
N ASP A 408 -49.57 11.71 56.77
CA ASP A 408 -48.23 11.91 56.12
C ASP A 408 -47.56 13.17 56.66
N GLU A 409 -48.30 14.28 56.81
CA GLU A 409 -47.79 15.52 57.42
C GLU A 409 -47.42 15.32 58.90
N ALA A 410 -48.24 14.55 59.65
CA ALA A 410 -47.88 14.19 61.03
C ALA A 410 -46.55 13.41 61.12
N LEU A 411 -46.39 12.41 60.25
CA LEU A 411 -45.13 11.66 60.14
C LEU A 411 -43.92 12.56 59.83
N LEU A 412 -44.11 13.45 58.85
CA LEU A 412 -43.05 14.43 58.48
C LEU A 412 -42.74 15.41 59.62
N HIS A 413 -43.79 15.91 60.30
CA HIS A 413 -43.66 16.82 61.42
C HIS A 413 -42.88 16.18 62.57
N VAL A 414 -43.26 14.99 63.02
CA VAL A 414 -42.60 14.23 64.04
C VAL A 414 -41.15 13.92 63.64
N THR A 415 -40.96 13.42 62.43
CA THR A 415 -39.64 13.14 61.90
C THR A 415 -38.71 14.36 61.98
N LYS A 416 -39.19 15.53 61.55
CA LYS A 416 -38.43 16.80 61.57
C LYS A 416 -38.05 17.19 62.99
N LEU A 417 -38.99 17.11 63.95
CA LEU A 417 -38.75 17.48 65.33
C LEU A 417 -37.74 16.54 66.04
N VAL A 418 -37.96 15.24 65.87
CA VAL A 418 -37.05 14.22 66.47
C VAL A 418 -35.67 14.34 65.87
N ASN A 419 -35.59 14.36 64.52
CA ASN A 419 -34.31 14.42 63.83
C ASN A 419 -33.47 15.66 64.18
N ALA A 420 -34.13 16.83 64.43
CA ALA A 420 -33.48 18.07 64.83
C ALA A 420 -32.92 18.04 66.26
N ASN A 421 -33.36 17.08 67.09
CA ASN A 421 -33.03 16.96 68.51
C ASN A 421 -32.28 15.66 68.86
N LEU A 422 -31.83 14.89 67.86
CA LEU A 422 -30.99 13.70 68.08
C LEU A 422 -29.61 14.09 68.59
N ASN A 423 -29.06 13.25 69.40
CA ASN A 423 -27.67 13.39 69.84
C ASN A 423 -26.69 13.00 68.73
N ALA A 424 -25.47 13.53 68.82
CA ALA A 424 -24.44 13.19 67.84
C ALA A 424 -24.12 11.69 67.93
N GLY A 425 -24.26 10.96 66.83
CA GLY A 425 -24.03 9.53 66.73
C GLY A 425 -25.30 8.67 66.76
N ASP A 426 -26.45 9.24 67.12
CA ASP A 426 -27.74 8.53 67.03
C ASP A 426 -28.12 8.30 65.54
N ARG A 427 -28.80 7.18 65.29
CA ARG A 427 -29.33 6.86 63.97
C ARG A 427 -30.82 6.66 64.07
N PHE A 428 -31.55 7.30 63.16
CA PHE A 428 -32.99 7.36 63.18
C PHE A 428 -33.59 6.63 61.98
N TYR A 429 -34.57 5.80 62.26
CA TYR A 429 -35.17 4.90 61.29
C TYR A 429 -36.70 4.98 61.35
N ARG A 430 -37.35 4.76 60.23
CA ARG A 430 -38.77 4.43 60.18
C ARG A 430 -38.93 2.92 59.96
N ALA A 431 -39.47 2.22 60.96
CA ALA A 431 -39.64 0.77 60.91
C ALA A 431 -40.88 0.35 60.13
N GLY A 432 -41.91 1.20 60.05
CA GLY A 432 -43.10 1.00 59.26
C GLY A 432 -44.31 1.77 59.82
N GLY A 433 -45.25 2.13 59.00
CA GLY A 433 -46.46 2.88 59.45
C GLY A 433 -46.08 4.13 60.26
N ASP A 434 -46.49 4.16 61.52
CA ASP A 434 -46.24 5.16 62.55
C ASP A 434 -45.08 4.77 63.52
N GLU A 435 -44.39 3.62 63.25
CA GLU A 435 -43.34 3.07 64.08
C GLU A 435 -41.96 3.62 63.67
N PHE A 436 -41.23 4.12 64.67
CA PHE A 436 -39.89 4.64 64.51
C PHE A 436 -38.91 4.00 65.48
N CYS A 437 -37.65 3.88 65.06
CA CYS A 437 -36.59 3.39 65.92
C CYS A 437 -35.42 4.35 65.94
N ILE A 438 -34.71 4.43 67.09
CA ILE A 438 -33.46 5.13 67.24
C ILE A 438 -32.42 4.18 67.85
N LEU A 439 -31.27 4.07 67.24
CA LEU A 439 -30.09 3.52 67.87
C LEU A 439 -29.35 4.68 68.50
N SER A 440 -29.42 4.74 69.85
CA SER A 440 -28.85 5.84 70.61
C SER A 440 -27.51 5.47 71.24
N THR A 441 -26.64 6.44 71.36
CA THR A 441 -25.34 6.32 72.03
C THR A 441 -25.43 6.56 73.53
N VAL A 442 -26.59 6.98 74.05
CA VAL A 442 -26.85 7.20 75.50
C VAL A 442 -27.17 5.85 76.14
N THR A 443 -26.38 5.44 77.13
CA THR A 443 -26.48 4.12 77.77
C THR A 443 -26.71 4.19 79.30
N ASP A 444 -26.63 5.36 79.86
CA ASP A 444 -27.02 5.58 81.26
C ASP A 444 -28.55 5.75 81.29
N THR A 445 -29.26 5.01 82.14
CA THR A 445 -30.69 4.95 82.19
C THR A 445 -31.33 6.30 82.58
N GLU A 446 -30.71 7.05 83.52
CA GLU A 446 -31.25 8.37 83.90
C GLU A 446 -31.04 9.40 82.82
N GLU A 447 -29.86 9.39 82.12
CA GLU A 447 -29.59 10.27 80.97
C GLU A 447 -30.51 9.93 79.80
N LEU A 448 -30.76 8.63 79.55
CA LEU A 448 -31.64 8.17 78.48
C LEU A 448 -33.08 8.62 78.77
N ASP A 449 -33.57 8.48 79.98
CA ASP A 449 -34.89 8.95 80.38
C ASP A 449 -35.05 10.45 80.14
N ALA A 450 -34.12 11.24 80.63
CA ALA A 450 -34.13 12.69 80.46
C ALA A 450 -34.08 13.08 78.97
N TYR A 451 -33.30 12.35 78.17
CA TYR A 451 -33.22 12.57 76.72
C TYR A 451 -34.55 12.22 76.02
N LEU A 452 -35.16 11.07 76.28
CA LEU A 452 -36.39 10.63 75.67
C LEU A 452 -37.59 11.47 76.12
N GLU A 453 -37.63 11.87 77.37
CA GLU A 453 -38.65 12.80 77.88
C GLU A 453 -38.55 14.18 77.20
N LYS A 454 -37.34 14.65 76.94
CA LYS A 454 -37.15 15.86 76.14
C LYS A 454 -37.70 15.71 74.73
N LEU A 455 -37.40 14.60 74.03
CA LEU A 455 -37.91 14.34 72.68
C LEU A 455 -39.44 14.29 72.69
N ARG A 456 -40.04 13.52 73.63
CA ARG A 456 -41.47 13.43 73.84
C ARG A 456 -42.13 14.79 74.10
N GLY A 457 -41.54 15.61 75.00
CA GLY A 457 -42.02 16.93 75.35
C GLY A 457 -41.98 17.92 74.21
N ILE A 458 -40.90 17.88 73.35
CA ILE A 458 -40.81 18.71 72.17
C ILE A 458 -41.92 18.38 71.16
N VAL A 459 -42.24 17.09 70.94
CA VAL A 459 -43.33 16.70 70.06
C VAL A 459 -44.69 17.09 70.63
N ALA A 460 -44.89 16.80 71.89
CA ALA A 460 -46.18 17.09 72.60
C ALA A 460 -46.51 18.59 72.72
N SER A 461 -45.45 19.46 72.71
CA SER A 461 -45.64 20.92 72.79
C SER A 461 -45.72 21.58 71.41
N SER A 462 -45.51 20.85 70.31
CA SER A 462 -45.52 21.35 68.96
C SER A 462 -46.80 20.94 68.27
N SER A 463 -47.36 21.84 67.46
CA SER A 463 -48.49 21.55 66.55
C SER A 463 -48.07 21.81 65.13
N PHE A 464 -48.70 21.15 64.19
CA PHE A 464 -48.64 21.48 62.80
C PHE A 464 -50.07 21.80 62.26
N ASP A 465 -50.12 22.75 61.37
CA ASP A 465 -51.39 23.16 60.76
C ASP A 465 -51.65 22.35 59.51
N TYR A 466 -52.88 21.74 59.46
CA TYR A 466 -53.38 21.03 58.32
C TYR A 466 -54.82 21.53 58.03
N GLU A 467 -54.99 22.13 56.86
CA GLU A 467 -56.22 22.86 56.50
C GLU A 467 -56.57 23.92 57.59
N GLU A 468 -57.74 23.79 58.18
CA GLU A 468 -58.22 24.70 59.25
C GLU A 468 -57.96 24.16 60.66
N ALA A 469 -57.24 23.02 60.80
CA ALA A 469 -57.00 22.36 62.07
C ALA A 469 -55.56 22.45 62.51
N SER A 470 -55.29 22.82 63.74
CA SER A 470 -53.99 22.67 64.37
C SER A 470 -53.93 21.35 65.11
N ILE A 471 -53.04 20.47 64.66
CA ILE A 471 -52.93 19.08 65.16
C ILE A 471 -51.73 18.94 66.06
N ILE A 472 -51.84 18.38 67.22
CA ILE A 472 -50.79 18.05 68.13
C ILE A 472 -50.60 16.52 68.15
N CYS A 473 -49.38 16.10 68.01
CA CYS A 473 -48.96 14.72 68.13
C CYS A 473 -48.33 14.46 69.53
N THR A 474 -48.55 13.28 70.05
CA THR A 474 -47.78 12.81 71.19
C THR A 474 -47.09 11.49 70.85
N LEU A 475 -46.10 11.10 71.61
CA LEU A 475 -45.32 9.88 71.37
C LEU A 475 -45.42 8.98 72.59
N SER A 476 -45.68 7.69 72.34
CA SER A 476 -45.37 6.64 73.28
C SER A 476 -44.00 6.11 72.97
N ILE A 477 -43.07 6.08 73.92
CA ILE A 477 -41.69 5.71 73.70
C ILE A 477 -41.31 4.55 74.61
N GLY A 478 -40.71 3.50 74.06
CA GLY A 478 -40.07 2.41 74.78
C GLY A 478 -38.58 2.32 74.49
N ALA A 479 -37.79 2.10 75.50
CA ALA A 479 -36.32 2.01 75.29
C ALA A 479 -35.75 0.88 76.18
N VAL A 480 -34.60 0.36 75.69
CA VAL A 480 -33.81 -0.63 76.42
C VAL A 480 -32.33 -0.34 76.20
N VAL A 481 -31.56 -0.37 77.25
CA VAL A 481 -30.10 -0.36 77.16
C VAL A 481 -29.64 -1.78 76.81
N HIS A 482 -28.86 -1.90 75.72
CA HIS A 482 -28.34 -3.20 75.32
C HIS A 482 -27.21 -3.67 76.26
N HIS A 483 -27.33 -4.90 76.74
CA HIS A 483 -26.27 -5.58 77.50
C HIS A 483 -25.70 -6.76 76.69
N ASP A 484 -26.36 -7.88 76.61
CA ASP A 484 -25.91 -9.08 75.90
C ASP A 484 -27.00 -9.77 75.10
N GLU A 485 -28.11 -9.06 74.83
CA GLU A 485 -29.23 -9.61 74.11
C GLU A 485 -28.93 -9.81 72.61
N ASP A 486 -29.48 -10.87 72.07
CA ASP A 486 -29.55 -11.00 70.61
C ASP A 486 -30.56 -9.98 70.02
N PRO A 487 -30.48 -9.70 68.72
CA PRO A 487 -31.30 -8.67 68.08
C PRO A 487 -32.82 -8.85 68.29
N GLU A 488 -33.32 -10.08 68.30
CA GLU A 488 -34.73 -10.39 68.43
C GLU A 488 -35.21 -10.14 69.87
N ASN A 489 -34.46 -10.60 70.85
CA ASN A 489 -34.77 -10.37 72.27
C ASN A 489 -34.68 -8.88 72.64
N LEU A 490 -33.67 -8.17 72.13
CA LEU A 490 -33.55 -6.73 72.35
C LEU A 490 -34.74 -5.95 71.80
N TYR A 491 -35.16 -6.31 70.56
CA TYR A 491 -36.35 -5.70 69.94
C TYR A 491 -37.61 -6.01 70.71
N HIS A 492 -37.82 -7.26 71.18
CA HIS A 492 -38.96 -7.64 72.03
C HIS A 492 -39.00 -6.92 73.36
N LYS A 493 -37.83 -6.74 74.00
CA LYS A 493 -37.79 -5.97 75.25
C LYS A 493 -38.15 -4.50 75.00
N MET A 494 -37.64 -3.87 73.96
CA MET A 494 -38.01 -2.51 73.61
C MET A 494 -39.51 -2.37 73.31
N ASP A 495 -40.10 -3.31 72.51
CA ASP A 495 -41.51 -3.32 72.16
C ASP A 495 -42.38 -3.48 73.39
N ALA A 496 -41.97 -4.32 74.37
CA ALA A 496 -42.68 -4.46 75.66
C ALA A 496 -42.68 -3.12 76.44
N GLN A 497 -41.59 -2.35 76.42
CA GLN A 497 -41.58 -1.03 77.06
C GLN A 497 -42.45 -0.01 76.26
N LEU A 498 -42.48 -0.07 74.96
CA LEU A 498 -43.36 0.76 74.17
C LEU A 498 -44.85 0.44 74.43
N TYR A 499 -45.13 -0.85 74.58
CA TYR A 499 -46.49 -1.29 74.95
C TYR A 499 -46.88 -0.76 76.32
N LEU A 500 -45.98 -0.84 77.32
CA LEU A 500 -46.21 -0.26 78.63
C LEU A 500 -46.49 1.25 78.58
N SER A 501 -45.76 1.99 77.76
CA SER A 501 -46.03 3.42 77.55
C SER A 501 -47.45 3.66 76.99
N LYS A 502 -47.90 2.82 76.06
CA LYS A 502 -49.22 2.90 75.51
C LYS A 502 -50.35 2.59 76.57
N GLU A 503 -50.10 1.59 77.44
CA GLU A 503 -51.04 1.22 78.56
C GLU A 503 -51.05 2.26 79.64
N ASN A 504 -49.92 2.89 79.97
CA ASN A 504 -49.85 3.90 81.05
C ASN A 504 -50.47 5.26 80.64
N GLY A 505 -51.23 5.29 79.58
CA GLY A 505 -52.02 6.46 79.20
C GLY A 505 -51.46 7.23 78.01
N ARG A 506 -50.39 6.65 77.32
CA ARG A 506 -49.72 7.27 76.17
C ARG A 506 -48.96 8.54 76.59
N ASN A 507 -48.31 9.21 75.56
CA ASN A 507 -47.53 10.41 75.84
C ASN A 507 -46.59 10.22 77.05
N THR A 508 -45.86 9.14 77.07
CA THR A 508 -44.93 8.77 78.18
C THR A 508 -43.77 7.93 77.70
N VAL A 509 -42.76 7.86 78.51
CA VAL A 509 -41.52 7.07 78.24
C VAL A 509 -41.51 5.87 79.23
N SER A 510 -41.13 4.70 78.75
CA SER A 510 -40.85 3.53 79.57
C SER A 510 -39.51 2.97 79.20
N ILE A 511 -38.66 2.71 80.17
CA ILE A 511 -37.32 2.16 79.94
C ILE A 511 -37.19 0.85 80.68
N GLY A 512 -36.72 -0.18 80.00
CA GLY A 512 -36.44 -1.48 80.61
C GLY A 512 -34.97 -1.73 80.82
N ASP A 513 -34.70 -2.59 81.76
CA ASP A 513 -33.37 -3.11 81.98
C ASP A 513 -32.97 -4.17 80.95
#